data_9f54174235f0b57aa23d52bcbcba0c34
#
_entry.id   9f54174235f0b57aa23d52bcbcba0c34
#
_cell.length_a   1.000
_cell.length_b   1.000
_cell.length_c   1.000
_cell.angle_alpha   90.00
_cell.angle_beta   90.00
_cell.angle_gamma   90.00
#
_symmetry.space_group_name_H-M   'P 1'
#
loop_
_entity.id
_entity.type
_entity.pdbx_description
1 polymer ?
#
loop_
_entity_poly.entity_id
_entity_poly.type
_entity_poly.pdbx_seq_one_letter_code
_entity_poly.pdbx_strand_id
1 'polypeptide(L)' 'MDKEAMTQLKIAMLSAETAAQLAAIIIDYTHEEMMLVFSELEWEQQARIKDIWKTVS' A
#
# COMPACT_ATOMS: atom_id res chain seq x y z
N MET A 1 -11.56 -0.81 11.34
CA MET A 1 -10.78 -1.83 10.61
C MET A 1 -10.11 -2.79 11.57
N ASP A 2 -10.15 -4.07 11.26
CA ASP A 2 -9.54 -5.10 12.08
C ASP A 2 -8.01 -4.96 12.01
N LYS A 3 -7.37 -5.12 13.17
CA LYS A 3 -5.92 -4.99 13.29
C LYS A 3 -5.18 -6.00 12.40
N GLU A 4 -5.71 -7.21 12.30
CA GLU A 4 -5.13 -8.25 11.46
C GLU A 4 -5.22 -7.88 9.97
N ALA A 5 -6.34 -7.32 9.56
CA ALA A 5 -6.52 -6.88 8.18
C ALA A 5 -5.55 -5.75 7.84
N MET A 6 -5.31 -4.83 8.78
CA MET A 6 -4.34 -3.76 8.58
C MET A 6 -2.93 -4.30 8.42
N THR A 7 -2.57 -5.29 9.23
CA THR A 7 -1.25 -5.91 9.15
C THR A 7 -1.05 -6.60 7.80
N GLN A 8 -2.07 -7.33 7.34
CA GLN A 8 -2.00 -8.01 6.04
C GLN A 8 -1.88 -7.01 4.89
N LEU A 9 -2.65 -5.92 4.95
CA LEU A 9 -2.57 -4.89 3.93
C LEU A 9 -1.18 -4.24 3.91
N LYS A 10 -0.63 -3.96 5.09
CA LYS A 10 0.71 -3.40 5.20
C LYS A 10 1.76 -4.32 4.56
N ILE A 11 1.69 -5.61 4.87
CA ILE A 11 2.63 -6.58 4.30
C ILE A 11 2.49 -6.64 2.78
N ALA A 12 1.25 -6.65 2.29
CA ALA A 12 1.00 -6.68 0.86
C ALA A 12 1.57 -5.45 0.16
N MET A 13 1.36 -4.28 0.73
CA MET A 13 1.88 -3.03 0.18
C MET A 13 3.40 -3.01 0.14
N LEU A 14 4.03 -3.49 1.21
CA LEU A 14 5.50 -3.52 1.30
C LEU A 14 6.11 -4.58 0.39
N SER A 15 5.35 -5.63 0.08
CA SER A 15 5.81 -6.70 -0.81
C SER A 15 5.66 -6.36 -2.28
N ALA A 16 4.86 -5.35 -2.61
CA ALA A 16 4.64 -4.95 -3.98
C ALA A 16 5.93 -4.38 -4.60
N GLU A 17 6.27 -4.84 -5.77
CA GLU A 17 7.46 -4.38 -6.49
C GLU A 17 7.10 -3.58 -7.74
N THR A 18 5.88 -3.73 -8.23
CA THR A 18 5.43 -3.04 -9.43
C THR A 18 4.11 -2.34 -9.18
N ALA A 19 3.80 -1.39 -10.07
CA ALA A 19 2.53 -0.66 -10.01
C ALA A 19 1.34 -1.60 -10.23
N ALA A 20 1.50 -2.62 -11.05
CA ALA A 20 0.44 -3.59 -11.29
C ALA A 20 0.11 -4.36 -10.01
N GLN A 21 1.11 -4.71 -9.22
CA GLN A 21 0.92 -5.38 -7.95
C GLN A 21 0.21 -4.47 -6.94
N LEU A 22 0.57 -3.19 -6.89
CA LEU A 22 -0.13 -2.22 -6.05
C LEU A 22 -1.57 -2.05 -6.49
N ALA A 23 -1.83 -1.98 -7.78
CA ALA A 23 -3.19 -1.85 -8.31
C ALA A 23 -4.06 -3.04 -7.92
N ALA A 24 -3.50 -4.24 -7.94
CA ALA A 24 -4.23 -5.44 -7.52
C ALA A 24 -4.63 -5.37 -6.04
N ILE A 25 -3.77 -4.81 -5.20
CA ILE A 25 -4.06 -4.63 -3.78
C ILE A 25 -5.19 -3.60 -3.59
N ILE A 26 -5.14 -2.50 -4.33
CA ILE A 26 -6.13 -1.42 -4.23
C ILE A 26 -7.54 -1.90 -4.53
N ILE A 27 -7.69 -2.87 -5.44
CA ILE A 27 -8.99 -3.42 -5.80
C ILE A 27 -9.67 -4.09 -4.60
N ASP A 28 -8.87 -4.69 -3.70
CA ASP A 28 -9.39 -5.45 -2.58
C ASP A 28 -9.67 -4.60 -1.33
N TYR A 29 -9.22 -3.34 -1.31
CA TYR A 29 -9.32 -2.49 -0.13
C TYR A 29 -9.87 -1.12 -0.49
N THR A 30 -10.47 -0.44 0.49
CA THR A 30 -10.99 0.92 0.26
C THR A 30 -9.84 1.93 0.28
N HIS A 31 -10.10 3.10 -0.30
CA HIS A 31 -9.14 4.19 -0.29
C HIS A 31 -8.79 4.60 1.14
N GLU A 32 -9.79 4.66 2.04
CA GLU A 32 -9.56 5.01 3.44
C GLU A 32 -8.65 4.02 4.14
N GLU A 33 -8.86 2.74 3.88
CA GLU A 33 -8.03 1.69 4.48
C GLU A 33 -6.58 1.81 4.03
N MET A 34 -6.38 2.07 2.76
CA MET A 34 -5.04 2.25 2.22
C MET A 34 -4.35 3.49 2.78
N MET A 35 -5.09 4.58 2.94
CA MET A 35 -4.55 5.81 3.52
C MET A 35 -4.14 5.61 4.97
N LEU A 36 -4.94 4.87 5.75
CA LEU A 36 -4.61 4.57 7.14
C LEU A 36 -3.32 3.77 7.24
N VAL A 37 -3.21 2.71 6.46
CA VAL A 37 -2.02 1.86 6.47
C VAL A 37 -0.81 2.64 5.98
N PHE A 38 -0.97 3.41 4.91
CA PHE A 38 0.11 4.22 4.36
C PHE A 38 0.65 5.20 5.39
N SER A 39 -0.24 5.83 6.17
CA SER A 39 0.17 6.78 7.19
C SER A 39 0.97 6.13 8.33
N GLU A 40 0.84 4.82 8.52
CA GLU A 40 1.59 4.09 9.53
C GLU A 40 2.95 3.60 9.05
N LEU A 41 3.20 3.69 7.76
CA LEU A 41 4.50 3.29 7.20
C LEU A 41 5.57 4.33 7.52
N GLU A 42 6.82 3.86 7.58
CA GLU A 42 7.95 4.75 7.73
C GLU A 42 8.15 5.56 6.45
N TRP A 43 8.80 6.72 6.56
CA TRP A 43 8.96 7.62 5.42
C TRP A 43 9.68 6.96 4.23
N GLU A 44 10.62 6.07 4.49
CA GLU A 44 11.32 5.34 3.44
C GLU A 44 10.39 4.42 2.67
N GLN A 45 9.50 3.77 3.42
CA GLN A 45 8.50 2.87 2.83
C GLN A 45 7.48 3.64 2.02
N GLN A 46 7.04 4.78 2.54
CA GLN A 46 6.12 5.65 1.83
C GLN A 46 6.74 6.16 0.52
N ALA A 47 7.99 6.56 0.57
CA ALA A 47 8.70 7.05 -0.60
C ALA A 47 8.82 5.97 -1.68
N ARG A 48 9.10 4.73 -1.26
CA ARG A 48 9.20 3.61 -2.19
C ARG A 48 7.88 3.34 -2.90
N ILE A 49 6.79 3.35 -2.14
CA ILE A 49 5.46 3.11 -2.70
C ILE A 49 5.07 4.24 -3.66
N LYS A 50 5.33 5.48 -3.29
CA LYS A 50 5.09 6.61 -4.16
C LYS A 50 5.89 6.52 -5.47
N ASP A 51 7.12 6.08 -5.38
CA ASP A 51 8.00 5.93 -6.53
C ASP A 51 7.47 4.87 -7.49
N ILE A 52 7.04 3.72 -6.95
CA ILE A 52 6.43 2.67 -7.74
C ILE A 52 5.15 3.18 -8.42
N TRP A 53 4.34 3.93 -7.69
CA TRP A 53 3.07 4.45 -8.19
C TRP A 53 3.28 5.48 -9.31
N LYS A 54 4.36 6.24 -9.23
CA LYS A 54 4.71 7.22 -10.26
C LYS A 54 4.91 6.61 -11.63
N THR A 55 5.35 5.37 -11.69
CA THR A 55 5.63 4.71 -12.97
C THR A 55 4.36 4.40 -13.76
N VAL A 56 3.19 4.53 -13.15
CA VAL A 56 1.90 4.26 -13.78
C VAL A 56 1.32 5.50 -14.45
N SER A 57 1.67 6.67 -13.95
CA SER A 57 1.05 7.92 -14.42
C SER A 57 1.84 8.56 -15.57
#